data_c7c975b618fd9df478cd6b3ecd02cc63
#
_entry.id   c7c975b618fd9df478cd6b3ecd02cc63
#
_cell.length_a   1.000
_cell.length_b   1.000
_cell.length_c   1.000
_cell.angle_alpha   90.00
_cell.angle_beta   90.00
_cell.angle_gamma   90.00
#
_symmetry.space_group_name_H-M   'P 1'
#
loop_
_entity.id
_entity.type
_entity.pdbx_description
1 polymer ?
#
loop_
_entity_poly.entity_id
_entity_poly.type
_entity_poly.pdbx_seq_one_letter_code
_entity_poly.pdbx_strand_id
1 'polypeptide(L)'
;MLELDFAELSDVGKVRGHNEDYIGYAAPGCADEARTRGWLFALADGVGGQDRGEVASSTAVEALLSAFRSSRPNHSPTAILQELVRVANLKVYETAAAATPGGSSMCTTLVTCLLRYDRATIAHVGDSRCYLIRRGQARALTGDHTLVAEQVRMGILSEQEAARSQRRHLLSRSLGANMAVNAEIDELQVLPGDLLLLSSDGLHGALSPLEIAALTNEFHSLQQAAVHLIERAKEKDGSDNISVQLVRIRDVERVGMYRGRPYKLR
;
A
#
# COMPACT_ATOMS: atom_id res chain seq x y z
N MET A 1 2.12 -17.43 17.36
CA MET A 1 2.86 -16.95 16.15
C MET A 1 1.94 -16.02 15.40
N LEU A 2 2.44 -15.10 14.60
CA LEU A 2 1.55 -14.31 13.76
C LEU A 2 0.87 -15.22 12.74
N GLU A 3 -0.46 -15.23 12.77
CA GLU A 3 -1.32 -15.98 11.84
C GLU A 3 -2.25 -14.99 11.15
N LEU A 4 -2.36 -15.11 9.83
CA LEU A 4 -3.19 -14.23 9.03
C LEU A 4 -3.85 -14.95 7.86
N ASP A 5 -5.01 -14.43 7.45
CA ASP A 5 -5.62 -14.73 6.16
C ASP A 5 -5.51 -13.49 5.29
N PHE A 6 -5.42 -13.67 3.99
CA PHE A 6 -5.42 -12.55 3.07
C PHE A 6 -6.15 -12.87 1.78
N ALA A 7 -6.60 -11.83 1.11
CA ALA A 7 -7.15 -11.88 -0.25
C ALA A 7 -6.69 -10.63 -1.01
N GLU A 8 -6.49 -10.79 -2.29
CA GLU A 8 -6.12 -9.70 -3.18
C GLU A 8 -6.93 -9.77 -4.47
N LEU A 9 -7.28 -8.61 -5.00
CA LEU A 9 -8.00 -8.50 -6.26
C LEU A 9 -7.66 -7.16 -6.91
N SER A 10 -7.52 -7.19 -8.24
CA SER A 10 -7.29 -6.02 -9.07
C SER A 10 -8.21 -6.07 -10.28
N ASP A 11 -8.80 -4.93 -10.64
CA ASP A 11 -9.75 -4.80 -11.75
C ASP A 11 -9.43 -3.53 -12.56
N VAL A 12 -9.56 -3.62 -13.86
CA VAL A 12 -9.26 -2.50 -14.77
C VAL A 12 -10.25 -1.33 -14.65
N GLY A 13 -11.39 -1.53 -13.98
CA GLY A 13 -12.48 -0.56 -13.95
C GLY A 13 -13.35 -0.62 -15.21
N LYS A 14 -14.12 0.45 -15.45
CA LYS A 14 -15.06 0.54 -16.59
C LYS A 14 -14.55 1.36 -17.76
N VAL A 15 -13.59 2.25 -17.52
CA VAL A 15 -13.17 3.28 -18.48
C VAL A 15 -11.76 3.08 -18.99
N ARG A 16 -10.86 2.59 -18.14
CA ARG A 16 -9.45 2.35 -18.50
C ARG A 16 -9.33 1.17 -19.47
N GLY A 17 -8.43 1.26 -20.44
CA GLY A 17 -8.13 0.17 -21.39
C GLY A 17 -7.13 -0.85 -20.83
N HIS A 18 -6.29 -0.44 -19.89
CA HIS A 18 -5.24 -1.24 -19.26
C HIS A 18 -5.28 -1.08 -17.74
N ASN A 19 -4.77 -2.08 -17.05
CA ASN A 19 -4.60 -2.01 -15.60
C ASN A 19 -3.15 -1.60 -15.29
N GLU A 20 -2.97 -0.40 -14.78
CA GLU A 20 -1.68 0.16 -14.38
C GLU A 20 -1.37 -0.09 -12.90
N ASP A 21 -2.31 -0.66 -12.14
CA ASP A 21 -2.08 -1.12 -10.76
C ASP A 21 -1.29 -2.43 -10.76
N TYR A 22 -0.44 -2.60 -9.76
CA TYR A 22 0.24 -3.87 -9.50
C TYR A 22 0.26 -4.20 -8.01
N ILE A 23 -0.11 -5.44 -7.69
CA ILE A 23 -0.17 -5.94 -6.32
C ILE A 23 0.73 -7.15 -6.15
N GLY A 24 1.27 -7.35 -4.96
CA GLY A 24 2.07 -8.53 -4.68
C GLY A 24 2.41 -8.67 -3.20
N TYR A 25 2.90 -9.85 -2.83
CA TYR A 25 3.27 -10.15 -1.45
C TYR A 25 4.47 -11.10 -1.37
N ALA A 26 5.09 -11.12 -0.20
CA ALA A 26 6.08 -12.13 0.17
C ALA A 26 5.66 -12.77 1.50
N ALA A 27 5.42 -14.08 1.44
CA ALA A 27 5.09 -14.91 2.59
C ALA A 27 6.34 -15.62 3.12
N PRO A 28 6.47 -15.82 4.46
CA PRO A 28 7.53 -16.63 5.03
C PRO A 28 7.32 -18.11 4.70
N GLY A 29 8.39 -18.81 4.34
CA GLY A 29 8.35 -20.24 4.05
C GLY A 29 8.30 -21.14 5.30
N CYS A 30 8.63 -20.60 6.49
CA CYS A 30 8.62 -21.33 7.75
C CYS A 30 8.41 -20.39 8.95
N ALA A 31 8.19 -21.00 10.13
CA ALA A 31 7.94 -20.28 11.38
C ALA A 31 9.10 -19.36 11.81
N ASP A 32 10.34 -19.76 11.54
CA ASP A 32 11.51 -18.93 11.86
C ASP A 32 11.58 -17.70 10.93
N GLU A 33 11.29 -17.88 9.67
CA GLU A 33 11.22 -16.77 8.71
C GLU A 33 10.07 -15.81 9.03
N ALA A 34 8.92 -16.31 9.50
CA ALA A 34 7.81 -15.48 9.96
C ALA A 34 8.20 -14.59 11.17
N ARG A 35 9.08 -15.06 12.05
CA ARG A 35 9.59 -14.29 13.18
C ARG A 35 10.70 -13.32 12.80
N THR A 36 11.59 -13.72 11.92
CA THR A 36 12.81 -12.97 11.62
C THR A 36 12.62 -11.97 10.49
N ARG A 37 11.80 -12.29 9.50
CA ARG A 37 11.52 -11.48 8.32
C ARG A 37 10.08 -10.96 8.29
N GLY A 38 9.08 -11.81 8.56
CA GLY A 38 7.66 -11.45 8.54
C GLY A 38 7.00 -11.62 7.18
N TRP A 39 5.84 -10.99 7.02
CA TRP A 39 5.04 -10.92 5.79
C TRP A 39 5.14 -9.53 5.20
N LEU A 40 5.28 -9.43 3.90
CA LEU A 40 5.27 -8.15 3.19
C LEU A 40 4.14 -8.14 2.16
N PHE A 41 3.32 -7.09 2.21
CA PHE A 41 2.28 -6.79 1.22
C PHE A 41 2.62 -5.48 0.53
N ALA A 42 2.37 -5.37 -0.76
CA ALA A 42 2.68 -4.17 -1.53
C ALA A 42 1.66 -3.95 -2.65
N LEU A 43 1.27 -2.71 -2.84
CA LEU A 43 0.42 -2.24 -3.91
C LEU A 43 1.05 -0.97 -4.50
N ALA A 44 1.04 -0.87 -5.81
CA ALA A 44 1.51 0.27 -6.56
C ALA A 44 0.50 0.61 -7.65
N ASP A 45 0.23 1.89 -7.83
CA ASP A 45 -0.64 2.47 -8.83
C ASP A 45 0.24 3.24 -9.82
N GLY A 46 0.26 2.79 -11.06
CA GLY A 46 1.12 3.32 -12.10
C GLY A 46 0.58 4.61 -12.68
N VAL A 47 1.40 5.65 -12.67
CA VAL A 47 1.06 6.96 -13.24
C VAL A 47 1.91 7.21 -14.47
N GLY A 48 1.29 7.34 -15.62
CA GLY A 48 2.00 7.64 -16.86
C GLY A 48 1.06 7.62 -18.05
N GLY A 49 1.13 8.65 -18.89
CA GLY A 49 0.52 8.62 -20.23
C GLY A 49 1.31 7.67 -21.14
N GLN A 50 0.61 6.96 -22.04
CA GLN A 50 1.21 6.09 -23.07
C GLN A 50 1.89 4.81 -22.54
N ASP A 51 1.12 3.87 -22.00
CA ASP A 51 1.49 2.46 -21.76
C ASP A 51 2.71 2.20 -20.85
N ARG A 52 2.97 3.06 -19.87
CA ARG A 52 4.14 2.92 -19.00
C ARG A 52 3.84 2.89 -17.50
N GLY A 53 2.61 3.17 -17.09
CA GLY A 53 2.18 3.07 -15.70
C GLY A 53 2.31 1.63 -15.19
N GLU A 54 1.86 0.65 -15.97
CA GLU A 54 1.96 -0.77 -15.66
C GLU A 54 3.40 -1.25 -15.49
N VAL A 55 4.33 -0.71 -16.29
CA VAL A 55 5.77 -1.05 -16.16
C VAL A 55 6.35 -0.43 -14.89
N ALA A 56 5.92 0.79 -14.54
CA ALA A 56 6.40 1.44 -13.31
C ALA A 56 5.94 0.70 -12.06
N SER A 57 4.63 0.39 -11.98
CA SER A 57 4.04 -0.29 -10.82
C SER A 57 4.58 -1.70 -10.63
N SER A 58 4.64 -2.49 -11.72
CA SER A 58 5.20 -3.85 -11.66
C SER A 58 6.68 -3.83 -11.29
N THR A 59 7.49 -2.94 -11.90
CA THR A 59 8.92 -2.77 -11.56
C THR A 59 9.11 -2.42 -10.09
N ALA A 60 8.30 -1.51 -9.54
CA ALA A 60 8.40 -1.10 -8.15
C ALA A 60 8.12 -2.25 -7.18
N VAL A 61 7.00 -2.96 -7.36
CA VAL A 61 6.59 -4.06 -6.46
C VAL A 61 7.54 -5.24 -6.60
N GLU A 62 7.92 -5.65 -7.80
CA GLU A 62 8.84 -6.77 -8.01
C GLU A 62 10.23 -6.49 -7.43
N ALA A 63 10.79 -5.29 -7.63
CA ALA A 63 12.06 -4.90 -7.04
C ALA A 63 12.00 -4.90 -5.51
N LEU A 64 10.91 -4.37 -4.93
CA LEU A 64 10.67 -4.35 -3.49
C LEU A 64 10.59 -5.77 -2.92
N LEU A 65 9.80 -6.66 -3.52
CA LEU A 65 9.63 -8.04 -3.06
C LEU A 65 10.92 -8.85 -3.22
N SER A 66 11.67 -8.66 -4.31
CA SER A 66 12.98 -9.30 -4.52
C SER A 66 13.99 -8.88 -3.47
N ALA A 67 14.10 -7.57 -3.20
CA ALA A 67 14.98 -7.04 -2.18
C ALA A 67 14.58 -7.51 -0.77
N PHE A 68 13.28 -7.62 -0.48
CA PHE A 68 12.79 -8.16 0.79
C PHE A 68 13.21 -9.60 1.01
N ARG A 69 13.05 -10.47 0.00
CA ARG A 69 13.49 -11.90 0.07
C ARG A 69 14.99 -12.03 0.32
N SER A 70 15.78 -11.05 -0.16
CA SER A 70 17.23 -11.01 0.02
C SER A 70 17.67 -10.25 1.27
N SER A 71 16.75 -9.60 1.99
CA SER A 71 17.05 -8.79 3.16
C SER A 71 17.60 -9.64 4.31
N ARG A 72 18.47 -9.04 5.12
CA ARG A 72 19.02 -9.70 6.31
C ARG A 72 17.93 -9.85 7.36
N PRO A 73 17.78 -11.04 7.97
CA PRO A 73 16.82 -11.26 9.05
C PRO A 73 17.16 -10.39 10.29
N ASN A 74 16.15 -10.13 11.12
CA ASN A 74 16.27 -9.41 12.40
C ASN A 74 16.67 -7.91 12.31
N HIS A 75 16.63 -7.30 11.14
CA HIS A 75 16.73 -5.84 11.05
C HIS A 75 15.44 -5.16 11.53
N SER A 76 15.55 -3.88 11.92
CA SER A 76 14.38 -3.06 12.25
C SER A 76 13.43 -3.00 11.04
N PRO A 77 12.12 -3.25 11.20
CA PRO A 77 11.14 -3.15 10.13
C PRO A 77 11.18 -1.81 9.40
N THR A 78 11.32 -0.72 10.15
CA THR A 78 11.45 0.63 9.58
C THR A 78 12.68 0.76 8.68
N ALA A 79 13.84 0.28 9.13
CA ALA A 79 15.06 0.32 8.32
C ALA A 79 14.97 -0.56 7.08
N ILE A 80 14.31 -1.73 7.20
CA ILE A 80 14.02 -2.61 6.06
C ILE A 80 13.17 -1.84 5.04
N LEU A 81 12.03 -1.30 5.46
CA LEU A 81 11.13 -0.61 4.53
C LEU A 81 11.78 0.63 3.88
N GLN A 82 12.59 1.40 4.62
CA GLN A 82 13.34 2.51 4.03
C GLN A 82 14.25 2.05 2.88
N GLU A 83 14.98 0.96 3.10
CA GLU A 83 15.87 0.41 2.07
C GLU A 83 15.09 -0.19 0.90
N LEU A 84 13.99 -0.90 1.16
CA LEU A 84 13.14 -1.48 0.12
C LEU A 84 12.53 -0.42 -0.79
N VAL A 85 12.00 0.66 -0.21
CA VAL A 85 11.46 1.79 -0.98
C VAL A 85 12.56 2.47 -1.81
N ARG A 86 13.76 2.63 -1.24
CA ARG A 86 14.90 3.19 -1.97
C ARG A 86 15.28 2.32 -3.18
N VAL A 87 15.34 1.00 -3.00
CA VAL A 87 15.65 0.05 -4.09
C VAL A 87 14.57 0.08 -5.17
N ALA A 88 13.29 0.05 -4.77
CA ALA A 88 12.17 0.12 -5.70
C ALA A 88 12.20 1.45 -6.50
N ASN A 89 12.39 2.58 -5.82
CA ASN A 89 12.49 3.88 -6.47
C ASN A 89 13.62 3.95 -7.50
N LEU A 90 14.81 3.51 -7.12
CA LEU A 90 15.98 3.53 -8.01
C LEU A 90 15.72 2.65 -9.24
N LYS A 91 15.10 1.48 -9.05
CA LYS A 91 14.81 0.57 -10.16
C LYS A 91 13.81 1.16 -11.15
N VAL A 92 12.74 1.81 -10.67
CA VAL A 92 11.77 2.51 -11.53
C VAL A 92 12.45 3.67 -12.25
N TYR A 93 13.26 4.48 -11.55
CA TYR A 93 13.98 5.60 -12.13
C TYR A 93 14.95 5.15 -13.26
N GLU A 94 15.72 4.09 -13.03
CA GLU A 94 16.64 3.53 -14.03
C GLU A 94 15.88 2.98 -15.25
N THR A 95 14.74 2.30 -15.00
CA THR A 95 13.90 1.75 -16.08
C THR A 95 13.31 2.88 -16.92
N ALA A 96 12.85 3.96 -16.28
CA ALA A 96 12.36 5.16 -16.96
C ALA A 96 13.44 5.83 -17.82
N ALA A 97 14.64 5.99 -17.27
CA ALA A 97 15.78 6.58 -17.97
C ALA A 97 16.24 5.76 -19.18
N ALA A 98 16.18 4.43 -19.08
CA ALA A 98 16.56 3.53 -20.17
C ALA A 98 15.51 3.48 -21.31
N ALA A 99 14.25 3.77 -21.01
CA ALA A 99 13.14 3.63 -21.95
C ALA A 99 13.01 4.80 -22.94
N THR A 100 13.56 5.98 -22.64
CA THR A 100 13.43 7.18 -23.50
C THR A 100 14.64 8.10 -23.36
N PRO A 101 15.36 8.41 -24.45
CA PRO A 101 16.34 9.49 -24.45
C PRO A 101 15.65 10.83 -24.13
N GLY A 102 16.01 11.44 -23.01
CA GLY A 102 15.39 12.69 -22.55
C GLY A 102 14.44 12.56 -21.36
N GLY A 103 14.29 11.36 -20.82
CA GLY A 103 13.49 11.06 -19.64
C GLY A 103 12.03 10.72 -19.98
N SER A 104 11.55 9.63 -19.44
CA SER A 104 10.13 9.26 -19.46
C SER A 104 9.47 9.75 -18.17
N SER A 105 8.24 10.21 -18.25
CA SER A 105 7.40 10.53 -17.07
C SER A 105 6.83 9.28 -16.39
N MET A 106 7.52 8.14 -16.50
CA MET A 106 7.12 6.87 -15.88
C MET A 106 7.32 6.93 -14.38
N CYS A 107 6.25 6.91 -13.64
CA CYS A 107 6.28 6.90 -12.18
C CYS A 107 5.12 6.08 -11.60
N THR A 108 5.17 5.79 -10.32
CA THR A 108 4.13 5.03 -9.64
C THR A 108 4.02 5.43 -8.18
N THR A 109 2.85 5.19 -7.59
CA THR A 109 2.70 5.19 -6.13
C THR A 109 3.32 3.93 -5.54
N LEU A 110 3.38 3.86 -4.23
CA LEU A 110 3.63 2.63 -3.48
C LEU A 110 3.01 2.74 -2.10
N VAL A 111 2.26 1.72 -1.70
CA VAL A 111 1.91 1.45 -0.31
C VAL A 111 2.34 0.03 0.03
N THR A 112 3.04 -0.14 1.15
CA THR A 112 3.53 -1.46 1.58
C THR A 112 3.38 -1.63 3.08
N CYS A 113 3.08 -2.86 3.51
CA CYS A 113 2.88 -3.24 4.91
C CYS A 113 3.73 -4.46 5.26
N LEU A 114 4.66 -4.29 6.20
CA LEU A 114 5.44 -5.36 6.80
C LEU A 114 4.82 -5.78 8.13
N LEU A 115 4.37 -7.04 8.20
CA LEU A 115 3.78 -7.63 9.38
C LEU A 115 4.77 -8.58 10.05
N ARG A 116 5.12 -8.31 11.30
CA ARG A 116 6.00 -9.15 12.11
C ARG A 116 5.59 -9.11 13.57
N TYR A 117 5.43 -10.30 14.21
CA TYR A 117 4.93 -10.43 15.59
C TYR A 117 3.52 -9.85 15.75
N ASP A 118 3.39 -8.79 16.55
CA ASP A 118 2.17 -8.00 16.77
C ASP A 118 2.28 -6.58 16.21
N ARG A 119 3.14 -6.37 15.21
CA ARG A 119 3.39 -5.05 14.61
C ARG A 119 3.15 -5.05 13.11
N ALA A 120 2.50 -3.99 12.66
CA ALA A 120 2.44 -3.59 11.26
C ALA A 120 3.27 -2.33 11.07
N THR A 121 4.27 -2.39 10.20
CA THR A 121 5.03 -1.22 9.77
C THR A 121 4.62 -0.91 8.34
N ILE A 122 4.12 0.28 8.10
CA ILE A 122 3.59 0.74 6.81
C ILE A 122 4.55 1.77 6.23
N ALA A 123 4.89 1.65 4.96
CA ALA A 123 5.57 2.70 4.21
C ALA A 123 4.76 3.06 2.97
N HIS A 124 4.70 4.37 2.63
CA HIS A 124 4.00 4.79 1.43
C HIS A 124 4.67 6.00 0.75
N VAL A 125 4.42 6.08 -0.55
CA VAL A 125 4.73 7.22 -1.43
C VAL A 125 3.59 7.33 -2.44
N GLY A 126 2.97 8.49 -2.54
CA GLY A 126 1.79 8.72 -3.39
C GLY A 126 0.51 8.77 -2.59
N ASP A 127 -0.60 8.45 -3.23
CA ASP A 127 -1.95 8.52 -2.68
C ASP A 127 -2.65 7.15 -2.56
N SER A 128 -1.98 6.03 -2.92
CA SER A 128 -2.44 4.70 -2.52
C SER A 128 -2.43 4.59 -0.99
N ARG A 129 -3.48 3.98 -0.43
CA ARG A 129 -3.73 4.03 1.01
C ARG A 129 -3.66 2.67 1.70
N CYS A 130 -3.28 2.72 2.98
CA CYS A 130 -3.46 1.62 3.92
C CYS A 130 -4.50 2.02 4.98
N TYR A 131 -5.48 1.15 5.22
CA TYR A 131 -6.51 1.31 6.25
C TYR A 131 -6.37 0.25 7.32
N LEU A 132 -6.68 0.63 8.56
CA LEU A 132 -7.00 -0.29 9.65
C LEU A 132 -8.52 -0.34 9.82
N ILE A 133 -9.10 -1.51 9.66
CA ILE A 133 -10.50 -1.78 10.00
C ILE A 133 -10.50 -2.52 11.34
N ARG A 134 -11.03 -1.84 12.36
CA ARG A 134 -11.10 -2.35 13.75
C ARG A 134 -12.43 -1.96 14.36
N ARG A 135 -13.15 -2.92 14.94
CA ARG A 135 -14.47 -2.71 15.60
C ARG A 135 -15.48 -1.99 14.70
N GLY A 136 -15.53 -2.37 13.42
CA GLY A 136 -16.48 -1.80 12.46
C GLY A 136 -16.15 -0.39 11.95
N GLN A 137 -14.97 0.11 12.22
CA GLN A 137 -14.51 1.43 11.75
C GLN A 137 -13.26 1.28 10.88
N ALA A 138 -13.24 1.93 9.73
CA ALA A 138 -12.07 2.05 8.87
C ALA A 138 -11.37 3.40 9.12
N ARG A 139 -10.09 3.35 9.43
CA ARG A 139 -9.22 4.51 9.62
C ARG A 139 -8.04 4.43 8.66
N ALA A 140 -7.84 5.45 7.84
CA ALA A 140 -6.62 5.56 7.03
C ALA A 140 -5.39 5.69 7.95
N LEU A 141 -4.35 4.94 7.63
CA LEU A 141 -3.05 4.96 8.29
C LEU A 141 -2.03 5.78 7.50
N THR A 142 -2.32 6.07 6.23
CA THR A 142 -1.47 6.84 5.31
C THR A 142 -2.11 8.20 5.00
N GLY A 143 -1.29 9.19 4.74
CA GLY A 143 -1.73 10.50 4.26
C GLY A 143 -1.34 10.70 2.80
N ASP A 144 -2.25 11.18 1.96
CA ASP A 144 -1.98 11.34 0.53
C ASP A 144 -0.83 12.32 0.25
N HIS A 145 0.05 11.95 -0.65
CA HIS A 145 1.06 12.83 -1.23
C HIS A 145 0.55 13.43 -2.54
N THR A 146 -0.50 14.26 -2.43
CA THR A 146 -1.03 15.07 -3.55
C THR A 146 -0.84 16.56 -3.26
N LEU A 147 -0.83 17.37 -4.33
CA LEU A 147 -0.69 18.82 -4.18
C LEU A 147 -1.79 19.42 -3.32
N VAL A 148 -3.03 18.93 -3.48
CA VAL A 148 -4.17 19.43 -2.68
C VAL A 148 -4.08 18.99 -1.22
N ALA A 149 -3.62 17.77 -0.94
CA ALA A 149 -3.42 17.31 0.43
C ALA A 149 -2.33 18.11 1.15
N GLU A 150 -1.27 18.50 0.45
CA GLU A 150 -0.25 19.41 1.01
C GLU A 150 -0.81 20.81 1.29
N GLN A 151 -1.64 21.34 0.38
CA GLN A 151 -2.29 22.64 0.58
C GLN A 151 -3.27 22.63 1.75
N VAL A 152 -3.99 21.52 1.98
CA VAL A 152 -4.83 21.34 3.18
C VAL A 152 -3.97 21.31 4.44
N ARG A 153 -2.87 20.57 4.46
CA ARG A 153 -1.94 20.53 5.61
C ARG A 153 -1.33 21.89 5.93
N MET A 154 -1.10 22.73 4.92
CA MET A 154 -0.60 24.11 5.07
C MET A 154 -1.72 25.12 5.45
N GLY A 155 -2.99 24.69 5.52
CA GLY A 155 -4.13 25.56 5.77
C GLY A 155 -4.48 26.50 4.61
N ILE A 156 -3.99 26.23 3.41
CA ILE A 156 -4.26 27.01 2.18
C ILE A 156 -5.63 26.65 1.59
N LEU A 157 -6.02 25.39 1.68
CA LEU A 157 -7.31 24.87 1.25
C LEU A 157 -8.02 24.17 2.42
N SER A 158 -9.34 24.25 2.44
CA SER A 158 -10.16 23.37 3.26
C SER A 158 -10.28 21.98 2.61
N GLU A 159 -10.63 20.95 3.40
CA GLU A 159 -10.90 19.61 2.88
C GLU A 159 -12.00 19.60 1.80
N GLN A 160 -13.03 20.48 1.95
CA GLN A 160 -14.11 20.60 0.99
C GLN A 160 -13.66 21.20 -0.36
N GLU A 161 -12.77 22.18 -0.33
CA GLU A 161 -12.17 22.76 -1.54
C GLU A 161 -11.23 21.78 -2.23
N ALA A 162 -10.41 21.05 -1.46
CA ALA A 162 -9.53 20.01 -1.96
C ALA A 162 -10.31 18.91 -2.68
N ALA A 163 -11.40 18.42 -2.10
CA ALA A 163 -12.25 17.37 -2.68
C ALA A 163 -12.89 17.78 -4.03
N ARG A 164 -13.12 19.09 -4.23
CA ARG A 164 -13.70 19.64 -5.47
C ARG A 164 -12.65 20.06 -6.50
N SER A 165 -11.37 20.02 -6.13
CA SER A 165 -10.30 20.46 -7.00
C SER A 165 -10.11 19.50 -8.19
N GLN A 166 -9.96 20.05 -9.39
CA GLN A 166 -9.56 19.28 -10.58
C GLN A 166 -8.14 18.70 -10.48
N ARG A 167 -7.33 19.21 -9.53
CA ARG A 167 -5.95 18.80 -9.30
C ARG A 167 -5.82 17.79 -8.12
N ARG A 168 -6.93 17.21 -7.66
CA ARG A 168 -6.94 16.31 -6.48
C ARG A 168 -6.08 15.04 -6.66
N HIS A 169 -5.88 14.59 -7.90
CA HIS A 169 -5.06 13.42 -8.24
C HIS A 169 -3.61 13.77 -8.64
N LEU A 170 -3.21 15.07 -8.59
CA LEU A 170 -1.85 15.44 -8.91
C LEU A 170 -0.91 15.08 -7.74
N LEU A 171 -0.09 14.07 -7.96
CA LEU A 171 0.90 13.62 -6.98
C LEU A 171 1.96 14.68 -6.74
N SER A 172 2.31 14.89 -5.47
CA SER A 172 3.47 15.67 -5.04
C SER A 172 4.71 14.80 -4.84
N ARG A 173 4.52 13.48 -4.65
CA ARG A 173 5.58 12.47 -4.53
C ARG A 173 5.17 11.18 -5.22
N SER A 174 6.11 10.59 -5.96
CA SER A 174 5.97 9.29 -6.62
C SER A 174 7.32 8.60 -6.72
N LEU A 175 7.32 7.29 -6.88
CA LEU A 175 8.51 6.51 -7.22
C LEU A 175 8.89 6.74 -8.69
N GLY A 176 10.17 6.77 -8.98
CA GLY A 176 10.70 6.91 -10.34
C GLY A 176 10.84 8.36 -10.84
N ALA A 177 10.17 9.33 -10.22
CA ALA A 177 10.27 10.73 -10.62
C ALA A 177 11.64 11.35 -10.35
N ASN A 178 12.33 10.92 -9.30
CA ASN A 178 13.65 11.40 -8.90
C ASN A 178 14.52 10.24 -8.41
N MET A 179 15.84 10.41 -8.43
CA MET A 179 16.79 9.40 -7.90
C MET A 179 16.57 9.09 -6.42
N ALA A 180 16.11 10.04 -5.65
CA ALA A 180 15.81 9.88 -4.23
C ALA A 180 14.34 10.23 -3.95
N VAL A 181 13.73 9.46 -3.05
CA VAL A 181 12.36 9.66 -2.59
C VAL A 181 12.29 9.50 -1.08
N ASN A 182 11.47 10.31 -0.42
CA ASN A 182 11.19 10.18 1.01
C ASN A 182 9.84 9.48 1.19
N ALA A 183 9.87 8.24 1.68
CA ALA A 183 8.67 7.54 2.12
C ALA A 183 8.24 8.03 3.52
N GLU A 184 6.95 8.14 3.75
CA GLU A 184 6.42 8.19 5.11
C GLU A 184 6.32 6.77 5.66
N ILE A 185 6.76 6.58 6.91
CA ILE A 185 6.78 5.27 7.56
C ILE A 185 6.18 5.39 8.95
N ASP A 186 5.16 4.58 9.20
CA ASP A 186 4.48 4.49 10.48
C ASP A 186 4.44 3.04 11.00
N GLU A 187 4.39 2.88 12.31
CA GLU A 187 4.25 1.58 12.97
C GLU A 187 3.08 1.59 13.93
N LEU A 188 2.29 0.50 13.92
CA LEU A 188 1.21 0.31 14.87
C LEU A 188 1.17 -1.12 15.39
N GLN A 189 0.57 -1.29 16.57
CA GLN A 189 0.26 -2.60 17.11
C GLN A 189 -1.02 -3.14 16.48
N VAL A 190 -0.95 -4.37 15.97
CA VAL A 190 -2.10 -5.11 15.47
C VAL A 190 -2.60 -6.11 16.51
N LEU A 191 -3.89 -6.39 16.47
CA LEU A 191 -4.61 -7.27 17.40
C LEU A 191 -5.33 -8.36 16.60
N PRO A 192 -5.59 -9.52 17.20
CA PRO A 192 -6.49 -10.50 16.60
C PRO A 192 -7.85 -9.87 16.26
N GLY A 193 -8.33 -10.13 15.06
CA GLY A 193 -9.57 -9.56 14.51
C GLY A 193 -9.39 -8.27 13.72
N ASP A 194 -8.22 -7.64 13.74
CA ASP A 194 -7.93 -6.50 12.86
C ASP A 194 -7.91 -6.92 11.40
N LEU A 195 -8.36 -6.00 10.55
CA LEU A 195 -8.24 -6.13 9.11
C LEU A 195 -7.47 -4.92 8.57
N LEU A 196 -6.37 -5.19 7.87
CA LEU A 196 -5.66 -4.18 7.09
C LEU A 196 -6.13 -4.24 5.64
N LEU A 197 -6.28 -3.08 5.01
CA LEU A 197 -6.63 -2.94 3.60
C LEU A 197 -5.64 -1.99 2.95
N LEU A 198 -4.91 -2.47 1.95
CA LEU A 198 -4.15 -1.66 1.02
C LEU A 198 -5.00 -1.46 -0.23
N SER A 199 -5.06 -0.24 -0.77
CA SER A 199 -5.87 0.07 -1.96
C SER A 199 -5.25 1.16 -2.82
N SER A 200 -5.49 1.10 -4.14
CA SER A 200 -5.30 2.21 -5.06
C SER A 200 -6.40 3.26 -4.90
N ASP A 201 -6.24 4.40 -5.57
CA ASP A 201 -7.16 5.54 -5.47
C ASP A 201 -8.54 5.26 -6.07
N GLY A 202 -8.66 4.36 -7.06
CA GLY A 202 -9.94 3.93 -7.62
C GLY A 202 -10.90 3.31 -6.60
N LEU A 203 -10.40 2.76 -5.49
CA LEU A 203 -11.26 2.32 -4.40
C LEU A 203 -11.74 3.50 -3.55
N HIS A 204 -10.82 4.24 -2.95
CA HIS A 204 -11.16 5.27 -1.97
C HIS A 204 -11.61 6.61 -2.60
N GLY A 205 -11.43 6.77 -3.90
CA GLY A 205 -12.08 7.80 -4.68
C GLY A 205 -13.59 7.57 -4.82
N ALA A 206 -14.00 6.30 -4.87
CA ALA A 206 -15.40 5.89 -5.00
C ALA A 206 -16.09 5.61 -3.65
N LEU A 207 -15.38 5.02 -2.68
CA LEU A 207 -15.95 4.56 -1.41
C LEU A 207 -15.41 5.34 -0.22
N SER A 208 -16.32 5.78 0.64
CA SER A 208 -15.97 6.37 1.93
C SER A 208 -15.44 5.30 2.92
N PRO A 209 -14.68 5.71 3.96
CA PRO A 209 -14.23 4.79 5.00
C PRO A 209 -15.37 4.03 5.70
N LEU A 210 -16.53 4.66 5.84
CA LEU A 210 -17.72 4.04 6.41
C LEU A 210 -18.23 2.88 5.55
N GLU A 211 -18.27 3.07 4.23
CA GLU A 211 -18.71 2.03 3.29
C GLU A 211 -17.69 0.90 3.21
N ILE A 212 -16.39 1.22 3.20
CA ILE A 212 -15.32 0.22 3.27
C ILE A 212 -15.47 -0.65 4.51
N ALA A 213 -15.69 -0.03 5.69
CA ALA A 213 -15.90 -0.77 6.92
C ALA A 213 -17.15 -1.64 6.89
N ALA A 214 -18.27 -1.13 6.36
CA ALA A 214 -19.52 -1.88 6.23
C ALA A 214 -19.34 -3.13 5.35
N LEU A 215 -18.81 -2.96 4.15
CA LEU A 215 -18.61 -4.04 3.19
C LEU A 215 -17.63 -5.10 3.70
N THR A 216 -16.54 -4.70 4.36
CA THR A 216 -15.57 -5.66 4.91
C THR A 216 -16.10 -6.44 6.12
N ASN A 217 -17.09 -5.93 6.84
CA ASN A 217 -17.72 -6.62 7.96
C ASN A 217 -18.90 -7.52 7.54
N GLU A 218 -19.51 -7.27 6.38
CA GLU A 218 -20.63 -8.03 5.88
C GLU A 218 -20.24 -9.47 5.50
N PHE A 219 -19.02 -9.67 5.02
CA PHE A 219 -18.56 -10.96 4.49
C PHE A 219 -17.55 -11.65 5.42
N HIS A 220 -17.77 -12.95 5.66
CA HIS A 220 -16.83 -13.78 6.41
C HIS A 220 -15.57 -14.11 5.57
N SER A 221 -15.75 -14.28 4.25
CA SER A 221 -14.67 -14.55 3.30
C SER A 221 -14.03 -13.24 2.84
N LEU A 222 -12.71 -13.12 2.99
CA LEU A 222 -11.95 -11.97 2.48
C LEU A 222 -12.05 -11.85 0.96
N GLN A 223 -12.12 -12.99 0.25
CA GLN A 223 -12.25 -12.98 -1.20
C GLN A 223 -13.60 -12.38 -1.62
N GLN A 224 -14.71 -12.73 -0.93
CA GLN A 224 -16.00 -12.11 -1.19
C GLN A 224 -15.99 -10.61 -0.87
N ALA A 225 -15.40 -10.23 0.27
CA ALA A 225 -15.25 -8.82 0.62
C ALA A 225 -14.46 -8.04 -0.45
N ALA A 226 -13.35 -8.59 -0.97
CA ALA A 226 -12.58 -7.97 -2.05
C ALA A 226 -13.42 -7.78 -3.33
N VAL A 227 -14.17 -8.80 -3.74
CA VAL A 227 -15.07 -8.71 -4.91
C VAL A 227 -16.12 -7.62 -4.73
N HIS A 228 -16.80 -7.59 -3.58
CA HIS A 228 -17.87 -6.61 -3.34
C HIS A 228 -17.33 -5.17 -3.18
N LEU A 229 -16.12 -5.00 -2.63
CA LEU A 229 -15.46 -3.69 -2.61
C LEU A 229 -15.23 -3.15 -4.03
N ILE A 230 -14.68 -3.99 -4.92
CA ILE A 230 -14.42 -3.61 -6.31
C ILE A 230 -15.73 -3.36 -7.07
N GLU A 231 -16.69 -4.27 -6.98
CA GLU A 231 -17.99 -4.10 -7.66
C GLU A 231 -18.69 -2.82 -7.20
N ARG A 232 -18.67 -2.54 -5.90
CA ARG A 232 -19.29 -1.33 -5.36
C ARG A 232 -18.57 -0.06 -5.80
N ALA A 233 -17.24 -0.08 -5.85
CA ALA A 233 -16.47 1.04 -6.38
C ALA A 233 -16.77 1.25 -7.87
N LYS A 234 -16.82 0.18 -8.66
CA LYS A 234 -17.21 0.24 -10.08
C LYS A 234 -18.63 0.78 -10.27
N GLU A 235 -19.58 0.39 -9.44
CA GLU A 235 -20.96 0.90 -9.52
C GLU A 235 -21.03 2.42 -9.31
N LYS A 236 -20.26 2.95 -8.36
CA LYS A 236 -20.28 4.37 -7.99
C LYS A 236 -19.51 5.26 -8.95
N ASP A 237 -18.39 4.78 -9.45
CA ASP A 237 -17.52 5.49 -10.38
C ASP A 237 -16.96 4.51 -11.42
N GLY A 238 -15.90 3.77 -11.10
CA GLY A 238 -15.26 2.83 -12.01
C GLY A 238 -14.44 3.51 -13.11
N SER A 239 -14.10 4.78 -12.94
CA SER A 239 -13.32 5.56 -13.90
C SER A 239 -11.84 5.19 -13.93
N ASP A 240 -11.35 4.52 -12.89
CA ASP A 240 -9.95 4.11 -12.74
C ASP A 240 -9.78 2.61 -12.45
N ASN A 241 -8.52 2.16 -12.45
CA ASN A 241 -8.12 0.85 -11.97
C ASN A 241 -8.42 0.74 -10.47
N ILE A 242 -8.84 -0.43 -10.00
CA ILE A 242 -9.24 -0.64 -8.60
C ILE A 242 -8.53 -1.87 -8.07
N SER A 243 -7.62 -1.67 -7.14
CA SER A 243 -6.87 -2.77 -6.53
C SER A 243 -6.99 -2.76 -5.03
N VAL A 244 -7.11 -3.94 -4.45
CA VAL A 244 -7.25 -4.16 -3.00
C VAL A 244 -6.42 -5.35 -2.53
N GLN A 245 -5.76 -5.21 -1.38
CA GLN A 245 -5.21 -6.33 -0.60
C GLN A 245 -5.80 -6.26 0.81
N LEU A 246 -6.52 -7.29 1.20
CA LEU A 246 -7.14 -7.46 2.52
C LEU A 246 -6.32 -8.44 3.34
N VAL A 247 -5.90 -8.06 4.54
CA VAL A 247 -5.10 -8.90 5.44
C VAL A 247 -5.75 -8.93 6.82
N ARG A 248 -6.33 -10.08 7.20
CA ARG A 248 -6.96 -10.30 8.50
C ARG A 248 -5.99 -10.93 9.47
N ILE A 249 -5.80 -10.31 10.61
CA ILE A 249 -4.97 -10.82 11.69
C ILE A 249 -5.79 -11.86 12.47
N ARG A 250 -5.35 -13.13 12.45
CA ARG A 250 -5.99 -14.23 13.16
C ARG A 250 -5.46 -14.38 14.57
N ASP A 251 -4.13 -14.34 14.67
CA ASP A 251 -3.44 -14.40 15.97
C ASP A 251 -2.11 -13.65 15.88
N VAL A 252 -1.58 -13.23 17.01
CA VAL A 252 -0.33 -12.49 17.12
C VAL A 252 0.59 -13.09 18.16
N GLU A 253 1.89 -13.02 17.93
CA GLU A 253 2.91 -13.30 18.94
C GLU A 253 3.30 -11.98 19.62
N ARG A 254 2.74 -11.72 20.81
CA ARG A 254 3.06 -10.50 21.55
C ARG A 254 4.51 -10.50 22.00
N VAL A 255 5.23 -9.47 21.62
CA VAL A 255 6.64 -9.30 21.98
C VAL A 255 6.89 -7.94 22.60
N GLY A 256 7.70 -7.91 23.65
CA GLY A 256 8.36 -6.71 24.14
C GLY A 256 9.69 -6.54 23.42
N MET A 257 10.21 -5.30 23.38
CA MET A 257 11.54 -5.00 22.83
C MET A 257 12.48 -4.56 23.96
N TYR A 258 13.61 -5.25 24.11
CA TYR A 258 14.67 -4.86 25.03
C TYR A 258 16.01 -4.77 24.29
N ARG A 259 16.61 -3.58 24.25
CA ARG A 259 17.86 -3.31 23.52
C ARG A 259 17.83 -3.82 22.06
N GLY A 260 16.71 -3.63 21.36
CA GLY A 260 16.53 -4.06 19.99
C GLY A 260 16.30 -5.57 19.79
N ARG A 261 16.17 -6.35 20.86
CA ARG A 261 15.85 -7.78 20.80
C ARG A 261 14.41 -8.05 21.25
N PRO A 262 13.62 -8.79 20.45
CA PRO A 262 12.28 -9.17 20.86
C PRO A 262 12.34 -10.21 21.98
N TYR A 263 11.44 -10.09 22.97
CA TYR A 263 11.19 -11.11 23.97
C TYR A 263 9.69 -11.36 24.11
N LYS A 264 9.30 -12.60 24.31
CA LYS A 264 7.89 -12.98 24.41
C LYS A 264 7.27 -12.42 25.69
N LEU A 265 6.16 -11.70 25.54
CA LEU A 265 5.30 -11.31 26.65
C LEU A 265 4.42 -12.51 27.04
N ARG A 266 4.33 -12.79 28.33
CA ARG A 266 3.47 -13.85 28.87
C ARG A 266 2.04 -13.38 29.05
#